data_0e9ef21c88b148693b89b6b06663f63d
#
_entry.id   0e9ef21c88b148693b89b6b06663f63d
#
_cell.length_a   1.000
_cell.length_b   1.000
_cell.length_c   1.000
_cell.angle_alpha   90.00
_cell.angle_beta   90.00
_cell.angle_gamma   90.00
#
_symmetry.space_group_name_H-M   'P 1'
#
loop_
_entity.id
_entity.type
_entity.pdbx_description
1 polymer ?
#
loop_
_entity_poly.entity_id
_entity_poly.type
_entity_poly.pdbx_seq_one_letter_code
_entity_poly.pdbx_strand_id
1 'polypeptide(L)'
;MRSRRTALLAPVLLTALATAFSACAPVEDDEPATATDGASASAGTEDDAASDPAACAADAPLVQDGTLTIGTDSPAYEPWFVDNDPTNGEGYESAVAYAVAEELGFTEDRVSWVTVPFNSSYAPGKKKFDLDINQVSITPARERVVDFSEGYYQAAQAVITLEDSPLSGISTLEELAGHKLGAQTGTTSLTAIREIVQPAEDPLVFEDTNAAKQALKNGQVEAILADLPTAFYISAVEIEGSTIIGQFQPETGEQEEFGMLFEKGNPLRDCVDAALASLREDGTLADIEQQWLSDTVSVPTLD
;
A
#
# COMPACT_ATOMS: atom_id res chain seq x y z
N MET A 1 21.95 -19.76 52.29
CA MET A 1 22.05 -18.42 52.89
C MET A 1 20.99 -17.54 52.18
N ARG A 2 19.79 -17.41 52.65
CA ARG A 2 19.21 -16.51 53.66
C ARG A 2 19.68 -15.06 53.47
N SER A 3 18.86 -14.17 52.97
CA SER A 3 18.17 -13.08 53.68
C SER A 3 17.89 -11.94 52.66
N ARG A 4 16.95 -11.11 52.63
CA ARG A 4 15.69 -10.82 53.34
C ARG A 4 15.02 -9.68 52.56
N ARG A 5 13.74 -9.72 52.54
CA ARG A 5 12.72 -8.72 52.15
C ARG A 5 12.97 -7.36 52.84
N THR A 6 12.59 -6.27 52.11
CA THR A 6 11.92 -5.15 52.81
C THR A 6 10.94 -4.48 51.85
N ALA A 7 9.70 -4.51 52.23
CA ALA A 7 8.60 -3.71 51.70
C ALA A 7 8.53 -2.40 52.46
N LEU A 8 8.17 -1.31 51.80
CA LEU A 8 7.70 -0.07 52.47
C LEU A 8 6.46 0.47 51.75
N LEU A 9 5.42 0.56 52.54
CA LEU A 9 4.08 1.07 52.28
C LEU A 9 3.93 2.56 52.63
N ALA A 10 3.15 3.27 51.81
CA ALA A 10 2.17 4.35 52.11
C ALA A 10 2.72 5.76 52.47
N PRO A 11 1.91 6.83 52.43
CA PRO A 11 0.46 6.89 52.28
C PRO A 11 -0.16 7.93 51.29
N VAL A 12 -1.41 7.75 51.04
CA VAL A 12 -2.46 8.61 50.49
C VAL A 12 -2.50 10.00 51.16
N LEU A 13 -2.68 11.04 50.36
CA LEU A 13 -3.31 12.29 50.83
C LEU A 13 -4.33 12.78 49.83
N LEU A 14 -5.56 12.74 50.28
CA LEU A 14 -6.80 13.26 49.70
C LEU A 14 -6.95 14.73 50.15
N THR A 15 -7.13 15.68 49.24
CA THR A 15 -7.74 16.97 49.57
C THR A 15 -8.72 17.38 48.47
N ALA A 16 -9.95 17.29 48.83
CA ALA A 16 -11.09 17.95 48.16
C ALA A 16 -11.19 19.38 48.67
N LEU A 17 -11.50 20.34 47.81
CA LEU A 17 -12.21 21.53 48.21
C LEU A 17 -13.09 22.06 47.07
N ALA A 18 -14.30 22.41 47.47
CA ALA A 18 -15.49 22.67 46.69
C ALA A 18 -15.70 24.17 46.39
N THR A 19 -16.54 24.39 45.38
CA THR A 19 -17.57 25.42 45.21
C THR A 19 -17.21 26.89 45.08
N ALA A 20 -17.69 27.55 44.00
CA ALA A 20 -18.67 28.63 44.12
C ALA A 20 -19.37 28.93 42.78
N PHE A 21 -20.67 28.84 42.80
CA PHE A 21 -21.62 29.38 41.83
C PHE A 21 -21.64 30.90 41.90
N SER A 22 -21.84 31.60 40.78
CA SER A 22 -22.57 32.85 40.73
C SER A 22 -23.23 33.04 39.36
N ALA A 23 -24.53 32.94 39.38
CA ALA A 23 -25.44 33.40 38.34
C ALA A 23 -25.76 34.87 38.57
N CYS A 24 -25.96 35.63 37.50
CA CYS A 24 -26.95 36.73 37.42
C CYS A 24 -27.08 37.18 35.96
N ALA A 25 -28.30 37.11 35.46
CA ALA A 25 -28.85 37.79 34.29
C ALA A 25 -29.77 38.93 34.81
N PRO A 26 -30.55 39.64 33.95
CA PRO A 26 -30.25 40.50 32.81
C PRO A 26 -30.77 41.96 33.07
N VAL A 27 -30.44 42.95 32.22
CA VAL A 27 -31.22 44.19 32.10
C VAL A 27 -31.26 44.59 30.61
N GLU A 28 -32.48 44.84 30.15
CA GLU A 28 -32.89 45.44 28.88
C GLU A 28 -32.70 46.96 28.90
N ASP A 29 -32.62 47.52 27.72
CA ASP A 29 -33.24 48.71 27.15
C ASP A 29 -32.31 49.75 26.50
N ASP A 30 -32.72 50.01 25.28
CA ASP A 30 -32.82 51.22 24.46
C ASP A 30 -31.77 51.52 23.38
N GLU A 31 -32.30 51.45 22.15
CA GLU A 31 -31.83 52.03 20.87
C GLU A 31 -31.86 53.59 20.88
N PRO A 32 -31.24 54.34 19.91
CA PRO A 32 -31.25 54.05 18.47
C PRO A 32 -30.00 54.42 17.65
N ALA A 33 -29.95 53.74 16.51
CA ALA A 33 -29.42 54.03 15.17
C ALA A 33 -28.37 55.14 14.93
N THR A 34 -27.28 54.68 14.29
CA THR A 34 -26.75 55.33 13.05
C THR A 34 -26.01 54.31 12.21
N ALA A 35 -26.37 54.28 10.92
CA ALA A 35 -25.75 53.50 9.89
C ALA A 35 -24.33 53.98 9.55
N THR A 36 -23.39 53.07 9.35
CA THR A 36 -22.30 53.26 8.40
C THR A 36 -21.85 51.92 7.85
N ASP A 37 -21.68 51.97 6.54
CA ASP A 37 -21.28 50.93 5.62
C ASP A 37 -20.21 49.97 6.15
N GLY A 38 -20.50 48.75 5.74
CA GLY A 38 -19.49 48.01 5.76
C GLY A 38 -18.81 46.95 5.27
N ALA A 39 -18.33 46.16 5.38
CA ALA A 39 -17.57 45.12 4.75
C ALA A 39 -18.18 43.78 5.18
N SER A 40 -18.93 43.21 4.28
CA SER A 40 -19.30 41.82 4.33
C SER A 40 -17.99 41.03 4.23
N ALA A 41 -17.46 40.58 5.35
CA ALA A 41 -16.50 39.50 5.34
C ALA A 41 -17.27 38.25 4.90
N SER A 42 -17.16 37.95 3.63
CA SER A 42 -17.48 36.63 3.10
C SER A 42 -16.62 35.64 3.86
N ALA A 43 -17.22 34.89 4.78
CA ALA A 43 -16.64 33.64 5.22
C ALA A 43 -16.52 32.78 3.97
N GLY A 44 -15.31 32.70 3.43
CA GLY A 44 -14.98 31.72 2.44
C GLY A 44 -15.29 30.35 3.06
N THR A 45 -16.31 29.70 2.54
CA THR A 45 -16.32 28.26 2.52
C THR A 45 -15.00 27.89 1.89
N GLU A 46 -14.10 27.29 2.64
CA GLU A 46 -13.05 26.49 2.06
C GLU A 46 -13.81 25.35 1.35
N ASP A 47 -14.14 25.58 0.06
CA ASP A 47 -14.37 24.49 -0.86
C ASP A 47 -13.08 23.70 -0.85
N ASP A 48 -13.17 22.47 -0.40
CA ASP A 48 -12.21 21.40 -0.67
C ASP A 48 -12.34 21.09 -2.19
N ALA A 49 -12.01 22.06 -3.02
CA ALA A 49 -11.80 21.85 -4.43
C ALA A 49 -10.51 21.06 -4.51
N ALA A 50 -10.62 19.76 -4.85
CA ALA A 50 -9.48 18.92 -5.19
C ALA A 50 -8.54 19.79 -6.06
N SER A 51 -7.32 20.01 -5.58
CA SER A 51 -6.35 20.84 -6.30
C SER A 51 -6.11 20.18 -7.65
N ASP A 52 -6.16 20.95 -8.74
CA ASP A 52 -5.83 20.50 -10.10
C ASP A 52 -4.46 19.79 -10.07
N PRO A 53 -4.39 18.46 -10.35
CA PRO A 53 -3.16 17.69 -10.23
C PRO A 53 -2.03 18.22 -11.12
N ALA A 54 -2.36 18.70 -12.33
CA ALA A 54 -1.39 19.25 -13.27
C ALA A 54 -0.83 20.58 -12.77
N ALA A 55 -1.68 21.46 -12.21
CA ALA A 55 -1.22 22.71 -11.59
C ALA A 55 -0.38 22.45 -10.34
N CYS A 56 -0.71 21.44 -9.55
CA CYS A 56 0.05 20.98 -8.39
C CYS A 56 1.45 20.50 -8.80
N ALA A 57 1.54 19.67 -9.85
CA ALA A 57 2.79 19.07 -10.30
C ALA A 57 3.71 20.04 -11.06
N ALA A 58 3.18 21.15 -11.58
CA ALA A 58 3.92 22.10 -12.43
C ALA A 58 5.19 22.67 -11.77
N ASP A 59 5.16 22.89 -10.46
CA ASP A 59 6.27 23.43 -9.67
C ASP A 59 6.97 22.37 -8.79
N ALA A 60 6.59 21.08 -8.92
CA ALA A 60 7.19 20.00 -8.13
C ALA A 60 8.65 19.76 -8.58
N PRO A 61 9.58 19.60 -7.62
CA PRO A 61 10.96 19.26 -7.97
C PRO A 61 11.02 17.82 -8.51
N LEU A 62 11.48 17.69 -9.77
CA LEU A 62 11.65 16.39 -10.43
C LEU A 62 13.14 16.00 -10.46
N VAL A 63 13.40 14.70 -10.56
CA VAL A 63 14.75 14.14 -10.76
C VAL A 63 15.37 14.64 -12.06
N GLN A 64 14.54 14.73 -13.09
CA GLN A 64 14.90 15.30 -14.39
C GLN A 64 13.89 16.40 -14.78
N ASP A 65 14.35 17.62 -14.96
CA ASP A 65 13.48 18.75 -15.28
C ASP A 65 12.54 18.45 -16.46
N GLY A 66 11.25 18.59 -16.22
CA GLY A 66 10.19 18.42 -17.21
C GLY A 66 9.90 16.99 -17.63
N THR A 67 10.47 16.00 -16.96
CA THR A 67 10.24 14.57 -17.22
C THR A 67 9.90 13.86 -15.92
N LEU A 68 8.76 13.16 -15.89
CA LEU A 68 8.40 12.31 -14.75
C LEU A 68 9.20 11.00 -14.82
N THR A 69 10.04 10.76 -13.81
CA THR A 69 10.85 9.54 -13.73
C THR A 69 10.19 8.54 -12.80
N ILE A 70 9.76 7.42 -13.35
CA ILE A 70 9.05 6.36 -12.62
C ILE A 70 9.99 5.18 -12.39
N GLY A 71 10.06 4.69 -11.15
CA GLY A 71 10.80 3.50 -10.76
C GLY A 71 9.92 2.25 -10.79
N THR A 72 10.48 1.13 -11.22
CA THR A 72 9.93 -0.22 -11.01
C THR A 72 11.04 -1.25 -11.06
N ASP A 73 10.78 -2.50 -10.61
CA ASP A 73 11.78 -3.58 -10.61
C ASP A 73 11.98 -4.19 -12.03
N SER A 74 12.96 -5.05 -12.14
CA SER A 74 13.17 -5.91 -13.30
C SER A 74 13.61 -7.32 -12.81
N PRO A 75 12.86 -8.38 -13.14
CA PRO A 75 11.72 -8.36 -14.08
C PRO A 75 10.47 -7.67 -13.51
N ALA A 76 9.78 -6.92 -14.37
CA ALA A 76 8.47 -6.37 -14.13
C ALA A 76 7.41 -7.44 -14.44
N TYR A 77 6.72 -7.94 -13.42
CA TYR A 77 5.89 -9.14 -13.53
C TYR A 77 4.49 -8.84 -14.07
N GLU A 78 3.95 -9.80 -14.87
CA GLU A 78 2.52 -9.82 -15.17
C GLU A 78 1.69 -10.27 -13.94
N PRO A 79 0.46 -9.78 -13.82
CA PRO A 79 -0.30 -8.93 -14.74
C PRO A 79 -0.06 -7.42 -14.54
N TRP A 80 0.91 -7.04 -13.74
CA TRP A 80 1.23 -5.64 -13.42
C TRP A 80 1.88 -4.91 -14.59
N PHE A 81 2.75 -5.60 -15.32
CA PHE A 81 3.46 -5.12 -16.51
C PHE A 81 3.51 -6.25 -17.54
N VAL A 82 3.02 -6.00 -18.77
CA VAL A 82 3.03 -7.00 -19.84
C VAL A 82 4.41 -7.04 -20.50
N ASP A 83 4.85 -8.23 -20.88
CA ASP A 83 6.13 -8.48 -21.59
C ASP A 83 7.39 -8.00 -20.83
N ASN A 84 7.32 -7.82 -19.50
CA ASN A 84 8.41 -7.25 -18.71
C ASN A 84 8.84 -5.84 -19.22
N ASP A 85 7.91 -5.08 -19.79
CA ASP A 85 8.15 -3.76 -20.34
C ASP A 85 7.21 -2.71 -19.69
N PRO A 86 7.70 -1.92 -18.73
CA PRO A 86 6.89 -0.90 -18.08
C PRO A 86 6.53 0.28 -19.00
N THR A 87 7.19 0.38 -20.18
CA THR A 87 7.02 1.54 -21.07
C THR A 87 5.87 1.39 -22.07
N ASN A 88 5.27 0.20 -22.17
CA ASN A 88 4.27 -0.11 -23.20
C ASN A 88 2.83 0.33 -22.85
N GLY A 89 2.58 0.76 -21.60
CA GLY A 89 1.23 1.10 -21.13
C GLY A 89 0.33 -0.11 -20.87
N GLU A 90 0.86 -1.33 -20.99
CA GLU A 90 0.13 -2.58 -20.82
C GLU A 90 0.45 -3.25 -19.48
N GLY A 91 -0.59 -3.80 -18.84
CA GLY A 91 -0.56 -4.28 -17.46
C GLY A 91 -1.09 -3.23 -16.48
N TYR A 92 -1.56 -3.69 -15.32
CA TYR A 92 -2.28 -2.83 -14.38
C TYR A 92 -1.45 -1.63 -13.93
N GLU A 93 -0.23 -1.84 -13.45
CA GLU A 93 0.61 -0.76 -12.92
C GLU A 93 1.19 0.14 -14.00
N SER A 94 1.51 -0.41 -15.19
CA SER A 94 1.91 0.42 -16.32
C SER A 94 0.77 1.37 -16.72
N ALA A 95 -0.46 0.86 -16.85
CA ALA A 95 -1.64 1.66 -17.21
C ALA A 95 -1.95 2.71 -16.14
N VAL A 96 -1.93 2.35 -14.85
CA VAL A 96 -2.14 3.30 -13.74
C VAL A 96 -1.07 4.39 -13.72
N ALA A 97 0.20 4.03 -13.94
CA ALA A 97 1.30 5.00 -13.97
C ALA A 97 1.13 6.04 -15.08
N TYR A 98 0.74 5.62 -16.28
CA TYR A 98 0.48 6.55 -17.39
C TYR A 98 -0.77 7.38 -17.17
N ALA A 99 -1.85 6.82 -16.60
CA ALA A 99 -3.05 7.58 -16.24
C ALA A 99 -2.73 8.68 -15.20
N VAL A 100 -1.97 8.35 -14.16
CA VAL A 100 -1.49 9.34 -13.18
C VAL A 100 -0.59 10.39 -13.84
N ALA A 101 0.32 9.98 -14.73
CA ALA A 101 1.19 10.90 -15.45
C ALA A 101 0.38 11.90 -16.29
N GLU A 102 -0.68 11.45 -16.97
CA GLU A 102 -1.60 12.30 -17.75
C GLU A 102 -2.32 13.31 -16.87
N GLU A 103 -2.88 12.88 -15.72
CA GLU A 103 -3.50 13.77 -14.73
C GLU A 103 -2.52 14.83 -14.20
N LEU A 104 -1.26 14.47 -14.03
CA LEU A 104 -0.19 15.38 -13.63
C LEU A 104 0.30 16.31 -14.78
N GLY A 105 -0.26 16.18 -15.99
CA GLY A 105 0.09 16.98 -17.16
C GLY A 105 1.35 16.53 -17.91
N PHE A 106 1.80 15.29 -17.70
CA PHE A 106 2.90 14.70 -18.47
C PHE A 106 2.35 13.86 -19.63
N THR A 107 2.80 14.16 -20.84
CA THR A 107 2.58 13.31 -22.02
C THR A 107 3.51 12.08 -21.97
N GLU A 108 3.17 11.00 -22.66
CA GLU A 108 3.95 9.75 -22.65
C GLU A 108 5.44 9.96 -22.97
N ASP A 109 5.76 10.85 -23.91
CA ASP A 109 7.13 11.20 -24.29
C ASP A 109 7.90 11.97 -23.18
N ARG A 110 7.21 12.40 -22.13
CA ARG A 110 7.76 13.03 -20.94
C ARG A 110 7.74 12.12 -19.71
N VAL A 111 7.47 10.83 -19.90
CA VAL A 111 7.61 9.79 -18.88
C VAL A 111 8.89 8.98 -19.15
N SER A 112 9.69 8.76 -18.14
CA SER A 112 10.92 7.97 -18.21
C SER A 112 10.91 6.90 -17.12
N TRP A 113 11.30 5.69 -17.46
CA TRP A 113 11.36 4.58 -16.51
C TRP A 113 12.80 4.26 -16.10
N VAL A 114 12.98 3.92 -14.83
CA VAL A 114 14.27 3.46 -14.28
C VAL A 114 14.07 2.17 -13.50
N THR A 115 15.01 1.24 -13.68
CA THR A 115 15.00 0.00 -12.90
C THR A 115 15.48 0.25 -11.48
N VAL A 116 14.65 -0.15 -10.52
CA VAL A 116 14.89 -0.04 -9.09
C VAL A 116 14.56 -1.39 -8.44
N PRO A 117 15.55 -2.15 -7.94
CA PRO A 117 15.26 -3.41 -7.28
C PRO A 117 14.27 -3.22 -6.12
N PHE A 118 13.29 -4.10 -5.98
CA PHE A 118 12.18 -4.02 -5.02
C PHE A 118 12.63 -3.55 -3.63
N ASN A 119 13.60 -4.25 -3.02
CA ASN A 119 14.11 -3.90 -1.69
C ASN A 119 14.85 -2.54 -1.63
N SER A 120 15.25 -1.99 -2.76
CA SER A 120 15.93 -0.70 -2.85
C SER A 120 14.96 0.46 -2.95
N SER A 121 13.73 0.23 -3.43
CA SER A 121 12.72 1.28 -3.60
C SER A 121 12.39 1.94 -2.26
N TYR A 122 12.17 1.16 -1.21
CA TYR A 122 11.87 1.66 0.14
C TYR A 122 13.10 1.77 1.06
N ALA A 123 14.32 1.66 0.55
CA ALA A 123 15.51 1.97 1.33
C ALA A 123 15.55 3.47 1.70
N PRO A 124 16.00 3.87 2.90
CA PRO A 124 16.05 5.28 3.27
C PRO A 124 17.03 6.07 2.41
N GLY A 125 16.75 7.37 2.21
CA GLY A 125 17.63 8.31 1.52
C GLY A 125 17.14 8.72 0.14
N LYS A 126 18.02 9.43 -0.59
CA LYS A 126 17.67 10.05 -1.87
C LYS A 126 17.34 9.00 -2.94
N LYS A 127 16.27 9.28 -3.69
CA LYS A 127 15.79 8.43 -4.79
C LYS A 127 16.34 8.87 -6.14
N LYS A 128 16.28 7.95 -7.10
CA LYS A 128 16.61 8.22 -8.52
C LYS A 128 15.36 8.31 -9.40
N PHE A 129 14.21 8.36 -8.77
CA PHE A 129 12.88 8.43 -9.37
C PHE A 129 12.05 9.50 -8.66
N ASP A 130 11.04 10.01 -9.31
CA ASP A 130 10.06 10.91 -8.74
C ASP A 130 8.99 10.15 -7.95
N LEU A 131 8.56 9.01 -8.49
CA LEU A 131 7.73 8.01 -7.82
C LEU A 131 8.17 6.60 -8.25
N ASP A 132 7.83 5.57 -7.45
CA ASP A 132 8.03 4.16 -7.77
C ASP A 132 6.70 3.42 -7.67
N ILE A 133 6.41 2.56 -8.63
CA ILE A 133 5.20 1.72 -8.69
C ILE A 133 5.63 0.27 -8.94
N ASN A 134 5.40 -0.61 -7.95
CA ASN A 134 6.00 -1.94 -7.95
C ASN A 134 5.38 -2.85 -6.88
N GLN A 135 4.05 -2.93 -6.79
CA GLN A 135 3.31 -3.72 -5.81
C GLN A 135 3.83 -3.48 -4.37
N VAL A 136 4.16 -2.24 -4.04
CA VAL A 136 4.73 -1.92 -2.73
C VAL A 136 3.63 -1.65 -1.73
N SER A 137 3.37 -2.60 -0.85
CA SER A 137 2.39 -2.46 0.23
C SER A 137 2.76 -1.31 1.17
N ILE A 138 1.78 -0.48 1.48
CA ILE A 138 1.87 0.55 2.52
C ILE A 138 1.98 -0.17 3.86
N THR A 139 3.04 0.07 4.59
CA THR A 139 3.21 -0.49 5.94
C THR A 139 3.83 0.53 6.88
N PRO A 140 3.50 0.49 8.20
CA PRO A 140 4.09 1.41 9.17
C PRO A 140 5.63 1.35 9.23
N ALA A 141 6.22 0.20 8.87
CA ALA A 141 7.66 0.04 8.80
C ALA A 141 8.28 0.82 7.64
N ARG A 142 7.67 0.75 6.45
CA ARG A 142 8.11 1.45 5.24
C ARG A 142 7.85 2.95 5.35
N GLU A 143 6.69 3.37 5.86
CA GLU A 143 6.33 4.78 6.06
C GLU A 143 7.28 5.56 6.97
N ARG A 144 8.03 4.90 7.82
CA ARG A 144 9.07 5.58 8.63
C ARG A 144 10.20 6.14 7.78
N VAL A 145 10.45 5.61 6.60
CA VAL A 145 11.66 5.91 5.79
C VAL A 145 11.37 6.44 4.39
N VAL A 146 10.16 6.24 3.89
CA VAL A 146 9.65 6.73 2.60
C VAL A 146 8.26 7.30 2.80
N ASP A 147 7.73 8.00 1.79
CA ASP A 147 6.31 8.37 1.75
C ASP A 147 5.58 7.53 0.70
N PHE A 148 4.28 7.37 0.89
CA PHE A 148 3.38 6.71 -0.04
C PHE A 148 2.27 7.66 -0.46
N SER A 149 1.73 7.44 -1.66
CA SER A 149 0.42 7.94 -2.05
C SER A 149 -0.68 7.24 -1.25
N GLU A 150 -1.92 7.68 -1.40
CA GLU A 150 -3.07 6.83 -1.11
C GLU A 150 -2.97 5.52 -1.90
N GLY A 151 -3.55 4.43 -1.34
CA GLY A 151 -3.51 3.12 -1.99
C GLY A 151 -4.21 3.13 -3.35
N TYR A 152 -3.57 2.66 -4.41
CA TYR A 152 -4.18 2.53 -5.74
C TYR A 152 -4.77 1.15 -6.00
N TYR A 153 -4.44 0.14 -5.20
CA TYR A 153 -4.92 -1.23 -5.31
C TYR A 153 -5.07 -1.87 -3.93
N GLN A 154 -6.16 -2.64 -3.73
CA GLN A 154 -6.37 -3.42 -2.51
C GLN A 154 -5.92 -4.86 -2.74
N ALA A 155 -4.84 -5.26 -2.07
CA ALA A 155 -4.23 -6.56 -2.22
C ALA A 155 -4.75 -7.60 -1.21
N ALA A 156 -4.58 -8.87 -1.56
CA ALA A 156 -4.68 -10.01 -0.64
C ALA A 156 -3.49 -10.93 -0.89
N GLN A 157 -3.06 -11.66 0.12
CA GLN A 157 -2.04 -12.70 -0.03
C GLN A 157 -2.69 -14.00 -0.49
N ALA A 158 -2.04 -14.71 -1.40
CA ALA A 158 -2.51 -15.99 -1.90
C ALA A 158 -1.45 -17.08 -1.76
N VAL A 159 -1.92 -18.30 -1.57
CA VAL A 159 -1.08 -19.49 -1.40
C VAL A 159 -1.16 -20.35 -2.66
N ILE A 160 -0.03 -20.53 -3.33
CA ILE A 160 0.10 -21.27 -4.59
C ILE A 160 0.82 -22.59 -4.30
N THR A 161 0.22 -23.71 -4.73
CA THR A 161 0.81 -25.04 -4.63
C THR A 161 0.63 -25.83 -5.93
N LEU A 162 1.20 -27.03 -6.03
CA LEU A 162 0.92 -27.95 -7.13
C LEU A 162 -0.37 -28.72 -6.84
N GLU A 163 -1.15 -29.04 -7.88
CA GLU A 163 -2.45 -29.74 -7.75
C GLU A 163 -2.34 -31.12 -7.07
N ASP A 164 -1.20 -31.81 -7.27
CA ASP A 164 -0.91 -33.11 -6.66
C ASP A 164 -0.24 -33.00 -5.28
N SER A 165 -0.06 -31.78 -4.77
CA SER A 165 0.47 -31.51 -3.44
C SER A 165 -0.52 -31.94 -2.33
N PRO A 166 -0.03 -32.43 -1.18
CA PRO A 166 -0.89 -32.65 0.00
C PRO A 166 -1.59 -31.36 0.49
N LEU A 167 -1.11 -30.19 0.07
CA LEU A 167 -1.70 -28.89 0.39
C LEU A 167 -3.00 -28.58 -0.37
N SER A 168 -3.30 -29.28 -1.47
CA SER A 168 -4.46 -28.95 -2.32
C SER A 168 -5.83 -29.09 -1.61
N GLY A 169 -5.90 -29.71 -0.44
CA GLY A 169 -7.11 -29.86 0.37
C GLY A 169 -7.16 -29.00 1.64
N ILE A 170 -6.17 -28.15 1.86
CA ILE A 170 -6.08 -27.28 3.05
C ILE A 170 -7.11 -26.15 2.93
N SER A 171 -7.68 -25.76 4.06
CA SER A 171 -8.67 -24.70 4.17
C SER A 171 -8.38 -23.66 5.27
N THR A 172 -7.34 -23.87 6.06
CA THR A 172 -6.96 -22.97 7.16
C THR A 172 -5.46 -22.64 7.13
N LEU A 173 -5.10 -21.49 7.65
CA LEU A 173 -3.69 -21.07 7.79
C LEU A 173 -2.90 -21.95 8.75
N GLU A 174 -3.55 -22.50 9.79
CA GLU A 174 -2.91 -23.38 10.76
C GLU A 174 -2.41 -24.69 10.09
N GLU A 175 -3.15 -25.20 9.12
CA GLU A 175 -2.74 -26.41 8.38
C GLU A 175 -1.47 -26.19 7.55
N LEU A 176 -1.17 -24.94 7.14
CA LEU A 176 0.07 -24.59 6.44
C LEU A 176 1.32 -24.70 7.32
N ALA A 177 1.18 -24.62 8.65
CA ALA A 177 2.31 -24.56 9.58
C ALA A 177 3.21 -25.80 9.54
N GLY A 178 2.71 -26.94 9.07
CA GLY A 178 3.47 -28.19 8.92
C GLY A 178 4.27 -28.32 7.62
N HIS A 179 4.21 -27.33 6.72
CA HIS A 179 4.67 -27.44 5.36
C HIS A 179 5.84 -26.48 5.05
N LYS A 180 6.60 -26.82 4.01
CA LYS A 180 7.72 -25.99 3.53
C LYS A 180 7.19 -24.88 2.63
N LEU A 181 7.23 -23.67 3.16
CA LEU A 181 6.74 -22.48 2.48
C LEU A 181 7.90 -21.61 1.99
N GLY A 182 7.63 -20.77 0.99
CA GLY A 182 8.61 -19.81 0.50
C GLY A 182 7.99 -18.56 -0.08
N ALA A 183 8.76 -17.46 -0.08
CA ALA A 183 8.40 -16.20 -0.71
C ALA A 183 9.64 -15.36 -1.04
N GLN A 184 9.45 -14.32 -1.82
CA GLN A 184 10.48 -13.35 -2.13
C GLN A 184 10.87 -12.56 -0.88
N THR A 185 12.15 -12.23 -0.75
CA THR A 185 12.69 -11.41 0.34
C THR A 185 12.08 -10.02 0.35
N GLY A 186 11.79 -9.50 1.55
CA GLY A 186 11.29 -8.13 1.76
C GLY A 186 9.81 -7.91 1.45
N THR A 187 9.07 -8.94 1.00
CA THR A 187 7.63 -8.85 0.73
C THR A 187 6.78 -9.01 1.99
N THR A 188 5.55 -8.53 1.93
CA THR A 188 4.51 -8.82 2.92
C THR A 188 4.14 -10.29 2.94
N SER A 189 4.23 -11.00 1.79
CA SER A 189 4.08 -12.45 1.70
C SER A 189 5.05 -13.19 2.61
N LEU A 190 6.34 -12.82 2.61
CA LEU A 190 7.32 -13.43 3.51
C LEU A 190 7.04 -13.09 4.98
N THR A 191 6.62 -11.86 5.25
CA THR A 191 6.21 -11.43 6.60
C THR A 191 5.01 -12.23 7.07
N ALA A 192 3.99 -12.42 6.21
CA ALA A 192 2.80 -13.20 6.51
C ALA A 192 3.13 -14.67 6.83
N ILE A 193 4.04 -15.31 6.09
CA ILE A 193 4.51 -16.65 6.44
C ILE A 193 5.09 -16.68 7.87
N ARG A 194 5.94 -15.72 8.20
CA ARG A 194 6.67 -15.71 9.49
C ARG A 194 5.81 -15.34 10.69
N GLU A 195 4.88 -14.39 10.51
CA GLU A 195 4.16 -13.78 11.62
C GLU A 195 2.75 -14.33 11.79
N ILE A 196 2.13 -14.78 10.69
CA ILE A 196 0.75 -15.30 10.69
C ILE A 196 0.74 -16.83 10.64
N VAL A 197 1.31 -17.42 9.58
CA VAL A 197 1.34 -18.88 9.43
C VAL A 197 2.24 -19.53 10.47
N GLN A 198 3.38 -18.93 10.78
CA GLN A 198 4.37 -19.40 11.77
C GLN A 198 4.76 -20.88 11.58
N PRO A 199 5.27 -21.25 10.40
CA PRO A 199 5.57 -22.64 10.10
C PRO A 199 6.63 -23.22 11.05
N ALA A 200 6.60 -24.55 11.23
CA ALA A 200 7.53 -25.26 12.10
C ALA A 200 9.01 -25.17 11.63
N GLU A 201 9.21 -25.02 10.32
CA GLU A 201 10.51 -24.77 9.71
C GLU A 201 10.51 -23.34 9.14
N ASP A 202 11.65 -22.62 9.26
CA ASP A 202 11.79 -21.29 8.65
C ASP A 202 11.48 -21.34 7.15
N PRO A 203 10.73 -20.37 6.59
CA PRO A 203 10.43 -20.35 5.16
C PRO A 203 11.70 -20.19 4.32
N LEU A 204 11.70 -20.76 3.12
CA LEU A 204 12.73 -20.49 2.15
C LEU A 204 12.56 -19.07 1.60
N VAL A 205 13.64 -18.31 1.62
CA VAL A 205 13.66 -16.91 1.17
C VAL A 205 14.36 -16.84 -0.16
N PHE A 206 13.70 -16.25 -1.15
CA PHE A 206 14.19 -16.13 -2.51
C PHE A 206 14.52 -14.67 -2.86
N GLU A 207 15.45 -14.48 -3.79
CA GLU A 207 15.84 -13.14 -4.23
C GLU A 207 14.70 -12.45 -4.99
N ASP A 208 13.99 -13.22 -5.81
CA ASP A 208 12.87 -12.76 -6.62
C ASP A 208 11.77 -13.84 -6.73
N THR A 209 10.62 -13.46 -7.29
CA THR A 209 9.47 -14.35 -7.48
C THR A 209 9.79 -15.47 -8.48
N ASN A 210 10.67 -15.26 -9.48
CA ASN A 210 11.06 -16.32 -10.41
C ASN A 210 11.81 -17.44 -9.71
N ALA A 211 12.71 -17.12 -8.79
CA ALA A 211 13.40 -18.11 -7.98
C ALA A 211 12.43 -18.90 -7.07
N ALA A 212 11.43 -18.24 -6.48
CA ALA A 212 10.39 -18.91 -5.71
C ALA A 212 9.55 -19.87 -6.57
N LYS A 213 9.13 -19.45 -7.78
CA LYS A 213 8.43 -20.30 -8.76
C LYS A 213 9.23 -21.54 -9.14
N GLN A 214 10.53 -21.38 -9.39
CA GLN A 214 11.39 -22.52 -9.70
C GLN A 214 11.53 -23.50 -8.51
N ALA A 215 11.60 -22.97 -7.29
CA ALA A 215 11.64 -23.79 -6.08
C ALA A 215 10.37 -24.61 -5.89
N LEU A 216 9.18 -24.04 -6.17
CA LEU A 216 7.91 -24.75 -6.17
C LEU A 216 7.89 -25.86 -7.24
N LYS A 217 8.25 -25.55 -8.50
CA LYS A 217 8.33 -26.51 -9.60
C LYS A 217 9.28 -27.69 -9.32
N ASN A 218 10.35 -27.43 -8.58
CA ASN A 218 11.36 -28.42 -8.23
C ASN A 218 11.05 -29.17 -6.92
N GLY A 219 9.95 -28.89 -6.25
CA GLY A 219 9.58 -29.49 -4.95
C GLY A 219 10.50 -29.12 -3.79
N GLN A 220 11.21 -27.99 -3.87
CA GLN A 220 12.05 -27.47 -2.78
C GLN A 220 11.19 -26.83 -1.71
N VAL A 221 10.05 -26.25 -2.10
CA VAL A 221 8.96 -25.80 -1.25
C VAL A 221 7.67 -26.49 -1.70
N GLU A 222 6.71 -26.62 -0.78
CA GLU A 222 5.40 -27.21 -1.05
C GLU A 222 4.38 -26.15 -1.46
N ALA A 223 4.59 -24.90 -1.02
CA ALA A 223 3.84 -23.73 -1.49
C ALA A 223 4.70 -22.47 -1.51
N ILE A 224 4.29 -21.51 -2.32
CA ILE A 224 4.79 -20.14 -2.30
C ILE A 224 3.64 -19.17 -2.04
N LEU A 225 3.95 -18.03 -1.44
CA LEU A 225 3.01 -16.94 -1.24
C LEU A 225 3.37 -15.77 -2.15
N ALA A 226 2.33 -15.16 -2.71
CA ALA A 226 2.41 -13.95 -3.51
C ALA A 226 1.06 -13.20 -3.43
N ASP A 227 1.03 -11.97 -3.93
CA ASP A 227 -0.21 -11.20 -4.07
C ASP A 227 -1.17 -11.91 -5.02
N LEU A 228 -2.45 -11.82 -4.76
CA LEU A 228 -3.48 -12.59 -5.45
C LEU A 228 -3.45 -12.48 -6.98
N PRO A 229 -3.32 -11.29 -7.61
CA PRO A 229 -3.21 -11.20 -9.07
C PRO A 229 -1.96 -11.90 -9.62
N THR A 230 -0.81 -11.75 -8.94
CA THR A 230 0.42 -12.47 -9.28
C THR A 230 0.22 -13.98 -9.17
N ALA A 231 -0.46 -14.44 -8.13
CA ALA A 231 -0.76 -15.86 -7.92
C ALA A 231 -1.65 -16.43 -9.05
N PHE A 232 -2.64 -15.65 -9.51
CA PHE A 232 -3.47 -16.03 -10.66
C PHE A 232 -2.64 -16.19 -11.92
N TYR A 233 -1.79 -15.22 -12.23
CA TYR A 233 -0.94 -15.31 -13.41
C TYR A 233 0.02 -16.52 -13.33
N ILE A 234 0.64 -16.74 -12.18
CA ILE A 234 1.51 -17.91 -11.95
C ILE A 234 0.76 -19.22 -12.21
N SER A 235 -0.44 -19.38 -11.65
CA SER A 235 -1.20 -20.63 -11.75
C SER A 235 -1.85 -20.82 -13.11
N ALA A 236 -2.34 -19.76 -13.76
CA ALA A 236 -3.02 -19.85 -15.03
C ALA A 236 -2.06 -19.96 -16.23
N VAL A 237 -0.86 -19.36 -16.15
CA VAL A 237 0.02 -19.16 -17.30
C VAL A 237 1.41 -19.79 -17.12
N GLU A 238 2.03 -19.64 -15.93
CA GLU A 238 3.45 -19.93 -15.79
C GLU A 238 3.78 -21.33 -15.27
N ILE A 239 2.94 -21.87 -14.40
CA ILE A 239 3.15 -23.20 -13.77
C ILE A 239 1.96 -24.10 -14.05
N GLU A 240 2.05 -24.89 -15.12
CA GLU A 240 1.04 -25.91 -15.43
C GLU A 240 0.90 -26.89 -14.25
N GLY A 241 -0.36 -27.17 -13.85
CA GLY A 241 -0.66 -28.04 -12.73
C GLY A 241 -0.43 -27.40 -11.36
N SER A 242 -0.36 -26.09 -11.29
CA SER A 242 -0.47 -25.36 -10.01
C SER A 242 -1.88 -24.85 -9.76
N THR A 243 -2.17 -24.58 -8.51
CA THR A 243 -3.47 -24.05 -8.06
C THR A 243 -3.28 -23.09 -6.91
N ILE A 244 -4.23 -22.16 -6.78
CA ILE A 244 -4.35 -21.30 -5.60
C ILE A 244 -5.29 -21.97 -4.62
N ILE A 245 -4.80 -22.35 -3.45
CA ILE A 245 -5.61 -23.03 -2.43
C ILE A 245 -6.42 -22.06 -1.58
N GLY A 246 -6.00 -20.81 -1.47
CA GLY A 246 -6.75 -19.78 -0.75
C GLY A 246 -6.03 -18.44 -0.70
N GLN A 247 -6.76 -17.44 -0.23
CA GLN A 247 -6.29 -16.07 0.01
C GLN A 247 -6.55 -15.66 1.46
N PHE A 248 -5.81 -14.68 1.94
CA PHE A 248 -6.00 -14.09 3.27
C PHE A 248 -5.41 -12.68 3.34
N GLN A 249 -5.81 -11.92 4.35
CA GLN A 249 -5.20 -10.61 4.63
C GLN A 249 -3.99 -10.76 5.55
N PRO A 250 -2.86 -10.08 5.25
CA PRO A 250 -1.62 -10.25 6.01
C PRO A 250 -1.63 -9.61 7.40
N GLU A 251 -2.55 -8.69 7.66
CA GLU A 251 -2.73 -8.07 8.97
C GLU A 251 -4.17 -8.26 9.47
N THR A 252 -4.34 -8.43 10.78
CA THR A 252 -5.65 -8.64 11.37
C THR A 252 -6.49 -7.38 11.33
N GLY A 253 -7.40 -7.31 10.35
CA GLY A 253 -8.49 -6.35 10.30
C GLY A 253 -8.28 -5.12 9.42
N GLU A 254 -7.12 -4.94 8.80
CA GLU A 254 -6.89 -3.90 7.81
C GLU A 254 -6.60 -4.51 6.43
N GLN A 255 -7.18 -3.91 5.39
CA GLN A 255 -6.95 -4.30 4.02
C GLN A 255 -5.52 -3.90 3.61
N GLU A 256 -4.75 -4.81 3.03
CA GLU A 256 -3.46 -4.47 2.43
C GLU A 256 -3.68 -3.60 1.19
N GLU A 257 -2.93 -2.50 1.08
CA GLU A 257 -2.99 -1.59 -0.06
C GLU A 257 -1.60 -1.36 -0.65
N PHE A 258 -1.52 -1.28 -1.98
CA PHE A 258 -0.33 -0.81 -2.67
C PHE A 258 -0.39 0.69 -2.86
N GLY A 259 0.70 1.38 -2.56
CA GLY A 259 0.87 2.82 -2.78
C GLY A 259 2.06 3.11 -3.70
N MET A 260 1.96 4.20 -4.45
CA MET A 260 3.12 4.76 -5.14
C MET A 260 4.08 5.32 -4.10
N LEU A 261 5.36 5.01 -4.25
CA LEU A 261 6.39 5.31 -3.25
C LEU A 261 7.22 6.53 -3.66
N PHE A 262 7.56 7.36 -2.69
CA PHE A 262 8.32 8.60 -2.87
C PHE A 262 9.51 8.69 -1.91
N GLU A 263 10.49 9.54 -2.25
CA GLU A 263 11.45 10.03 -1.28
C GLU A 263 10.71 10.71 -0.12
N LYS A 264 11.17 10.51 1.11
CA LYS A 264 10.54 11.10 2.30
C LYS A 264 10.47 12.62 2.21
N GLY A 265 9.28 13.20 2.32
CA GLY A 265 9.01 14.63 2.22
C GLY A 265 8.90 15.14 0.79
N ASN A 266 8.70 14.29 -0.22
CA ASN A 266 8.53 14.72 -1.60
C ASN A 266 7.13 15.33 -1.79
N PRO A 267 7.03 16.62 -2.21
CA PRO A 267 5.73 17.28 -2.38
C PRO A 267 4.89 16.74 -3.55
N LEU A 268 5.49 16.03 -4.50
CA LEU A 268 4.77 15.42 -5.62
C LEU A 268 3.73 14.40 -5.14
N ARG A 269 3.91 13.83 -3.94
CA ARG A 269 2.95 12.90 -3.33
C ARG A 269 1.53 13.47 -3.31
N ASP A 270 1.37 14.70 -2.81
CA ASP A 270 0.03 15.31 -2.67
C ASP A 270 -0.63 15.55 -4.04
N CYS A 271 0.18 15.79 -5.08
CA CYS A 271 -0.30 15.91 -6.46
C CYS A 271 -0.75 14.56 -7.02
N VAL A 272 -0.01 13.49 -6.70
CA VAL A 272 -0.39 12.12 -7.09
C VAL A 272 -1.65 11.67 -6.35
N ASP A 273 -1.82 12.02 -5.07
CA ASP A 273 -3.05 11.75 -4.33
C ASP A 273 -4.27 12.43 -4.98
N ALA A 274 -4.12 13.68 -5.42
CA ALA A 274 -5.15 14.38 -6.18
C ALA A 274 -5.44 13.72 -7.55
N ALA A 275 -4.41 13.24 -8.25
CA ALA A 275 -4.57 12.50 -9.51
C ALA A 275 -5.31 11.17 -9.29
N LEU A 276 -4.93 10.40 -8.27
CA LEU A 276 -5.61 9.15 -7.92
C LEU A 276 -7.09 9.39 -7.51
N ALA A 277 -7.38 10.49 -6.81
CA ALA A 277 -8.75 10.87 -6.47
C ALA A 277 -9.57 11.18 -7.73
N SER A 278 -9.02 11.93 -8.70
CA SER A 278 -9.64 12.21 -10.01
C SER A 278 -9.95 10.92 -10.77
N LEU A 279 -8.96 10.02 -10.90
CA LEU A 279 -9.10 8.74 -11.61
C LEU A 279 -10.08 7.76 -10.93
N ARG A 280 -10.30 7.91 -9.62
CA ARG A 280 -11.37 7.16 -8.92
C ARG A 280 -12.73 7.76 -9.19
N GLU A 281 -12.85 9.08 -9.14
CA GLU A 281 -14.12 9.79 -9.33
C GLU A 281 -14.69 9.58 -10.73
N ASP A 282 -13.85 9.62 -11.77
CA ASP A 282 -14.26 9.41 -13.16
C ASP A 282 -14.38 7.94 -13.58
N GLY A 283 -13.91 7.00 -12.73
CA GLY A 283 -13.98 5.57 -12.94
C GLY A 283 -12.80 4.97 -13.71
N THR A 284 -11.84 5.76 -14.15
CA THR A 284 -10.68 5.29 -14.92
C THR A 284 -9.89 4.23 -14.20
N LEU A 285 -9.66 4.40 -12.87
CA LEU A 285 -8.93 3.42 -12.08
C LEU A 285 -9.66 2.06 -12.02
N ALA A 286 -10.98 2.08 -11.90
CA ALA A 286 -11.81 0.86 -11.91
C ALA A 286 -11.81 0.18 -13.29
N ASP A 287 -11.85 0.94 -14.37
CA ASP A 287 -11.80 0.41 -15.73
C ASP A 287 -10.43 -0.26 -16.01
N ILE A 288 -9.33 0.34 -15.57
CA ILE A 288 -7.98 -0.25 -15.66
C ILE A 288 -7.91 -1.55 -14.84
N GLU A 289 -8.44 -1.56 -13.61
CA GLU A 289 -8.49 -2.77 -12.78
C GLU A 289 -9.32 -3.87 -13.46
N GLN A 290 -10.48 -3.53 -13.98
CA GLN A 290 -11.32 -4.48 -14.70
C GLN A 290 -10.63 -5.03 -15.95
N GLN A 291 -9.87 -4.21 -16.67
CA GLN A 291 -9.17 -4.63 -17.87
C GLN A 291 -8.05 -5.63 -17.60
N TRP A 292 -7.27 -5.40 -16.55
CA TRP A 292 -6.03 -6.13 -16.32
C TRP A 292 -6.10 -7.19 -15.21
N LEU A 293 -7.02 -7.03 -14.24
CA LEU A 293 -7.13 -7.88 -13.05
C LEU A 293 -8.50 -8.56 -12.90
N SER A 294 -9.41 -8.48 -13.90
CA SER A 294 -10.77 -9.01 -13.79
C SER A 294 -10.86 -10.54 -13.61
N ASP A 295 -9.81 -11.27 -13.95
CA ASP A 295 -9.79 -12.73 -13.83
C ASP A 295 -9.52 -13.21 -12.39
N THR A 296 -9.34 -12.29 -11.43
CA THR A 296 -9.06 -12.60 -10.02
C THR A 296 -10.31 -13.00 -9.23
N VAL A 297 -11.12 -13.93 -9.73
CA VAL A 297 -12.43 -14.26 -9.14
C VAL A 297 -12.42 -15.53 -8.31
N SER A 298 -13.01 -15.44 -7.09
CA SER A 298 -13.50 -16.57 -6.29
C SER A 298 -12.45 -17.55 -5.76
N VAL A 299 -11.36 -17.01 -5.19
CA VAL A 299 -10.45 -17.83 -4.37
C VAL A 299 -11.01 -17.92 -2.94
N PRO A 300 -11.06 -19.12 -2.32
CA PRO A 300 -11.49 -19.28 -0.94
C PRO A 300 -10.63 -18.44 0.02
N THR A 301 -11.25 -17.93 1.08
CA THR A 301 -10.50 -17.33 2.19
C THR A 301 -9.99 -18.45 3.10
N LEU A 302 -8.73 -18.37 3.49
CA LEU A 302 -8.13 -19.19 4.54
C LEU A 302 -8.32 -18.49 5.89
N ASP A 303 -8.96 -19.16 6.84
CA ASP A 303 -9.23 -18.66 8.19
C ASP A 303 -8.14 -19.06 9.20
#